data_e906e4b03f5f28f4f3871d4ab12f3d55
#
_entry.id   e906e4b03f5f28f4f3871d4ab12f3d55
#
_cell.length_a   1.000
_cell.length_b   1.000
_cell.length_c   1.000
_cell.angle_alpha   90.00
_cell.angle_beta   90.00
_cell.angle_gamma   90.00
#
_symmetry.space_group_name_H-M   'P 1'
#
loop_
_entity.id
_entity.type
_entity.pdbx_description
1 polymer ?
#
loop_
_entity_poly.entity_id
_entity_poly.type
_entity_poly.pdbx_seq_one_letter_code
_entity_poly.pdbx_strand_id
1 'polypeptide(L)'
;MHYLFLILTVLFCFGFVAIAEPRKSSGLQLLLSFSGAFLLALTIFDLFPEVYAASEPKSIGVFIILGILLQIILELFSKGAEHGHVHWDFENTAFPWMLFISLCIHSFMEGIPLIDSSPILYGILIHKIPIAIILSMFLLNSKLKTSYAIGFILVFSMMTPLGSLLSSQLEVINQYRPQITAIVIGILLHISTVILLESSKEHVFNIRKLGV
;
A
#
# COMPACT_ATOMS: atom_id res chain seq x y z
N MET A 1 19.81 4.57 5.76
CA MET A 1 18.96 5.56 6.47
C MET A 1 17.49 5.51 6.02
N HIS A 2 17.18 5.20 4.75
CA HIS A 2 15.81 5.19 4.20
C HIS A 2 14.85 4.20 4.89
N TYR A 3 15.35 3.04 5.32
CA TYR A 3 14.54 2.05 6.04
C TYR A 3 13.96 2.58 7.36
N LEU A 4 14.73 3.42 8.06
CA LEU A 4 14.27 4.03 9.31
C LEU A 4 13.09 4.98 9.08
N PHE A 5 13.09 5.74 7.99
CA PHE A 5 11.98 6.63 7.65
C PHE A 5 10.69 5.87 7.39
N LEU A 6 10.75 4.71 6.70
CA LEU A 6 9.59 3.87 6.46
C LEU A 6 8.95 3.36 7.76
N ILE A 7 9.79 2.87 8.69
CA ILE A 7 9.32 2.41 10.01
C ILE A 7 8.75 3.57 10.80
N LEU A 8 9.51 4.67 10.93
CA LEU A 8 9.10 5.83 11.72
C LEU A 8 7.81 6.46 11.21
N THR A 9 7.58 6.51 9.90
CA THR A 9 6.34 7.03 9.32
C THR A 9 5.13 6.27 9.83
N VAL A 10 5.16 4.94 9.80
CA VAL A 10 4.04 4.11 10.27
C VAL A 10 3.84 4.27 11.78
N LEU A 11 4.93 4.24 12.56
CA LEU A 11 4.86 4.38 14.01
C LEU A 11 4.39 5.77 14.43
N PHE A 12 4.84 6.82 13.73
CA PHE A 12 4.37 8.18 13.95
C PHE A 12 2.87 8.32 13.67
N CYS A 13 2.37 7.75 12.55
CA CYS A 13 0.95 7.74 12.25
C CYS A 13 0.14 7.01 13.34
N PHE A 14 0.64 5.88 13.85
CA PHE A 14 -0.01 5.16 14.95
C PHE A 14 -0.06 5.99 16.22
N GLY A 15 1.08 6.59 16.62
CA GLY A 15 1.14 7.49 17.78
C GLY A 15 0.25 8.72 17.63
N PHE A 16 0.21 9.31 16.44
CA PHE A 16 -0.70 10.42 16.13
C PHE A 16 -2.15 10.03 16.33
N VAL A 17 -2.58 8.87 15.80
CA VAL A 17 -3.96 8.39 15.95
C VAL A 17 -4.29 8.09 17.40
N ALA A 18 -3.35 7.51 18.16
CA ALA A 18 -3.54 7.21 19.57
C ALA A 18 -3.74 8.45 20.46
N ILE A 19 -3.15 9.59 20.06
CA ILE A 19 -3.22 10.85 20.83
C ILE A 19 -4.34 11.75 20.34
N ALA A 20 -4.48 11.90 19.01
CA ALA A 20 -5.38 12.87 18.39
C ALA A 20 -6.80 12.33 18.13
N GLU A 21 -6.98 11.00 18.17
CA GLU A 21 -8.25 10.30 17.89
C GLU A 21 -8.99 10.86 16.64
N PRO A 22 -8.30 10.97 15.50
CA PRO A 22 -8.87 11.59 14.32
C PRO A 22 -10.09 10.79 13.84
N ARG A 23 -11.07 11.51 13.31
CA ARG A 23 -12.21 10.90 12.63
C ARG A 23 -11.96 10.81 11.13
N LYS A 24 -12.64 9.87 10.45
CA LYS A 24 -12.65 9.86 8.98
C LYS A 24 -13.12 11.23 8.48
N SER A 25 -12.30 11.88 7.65
CA SER A 25 -12.55 13.22 7.14
C SER A 25 -12.32 13.27 5.63
N SER A 26 -12.92 14.26 4.97
CA SER A 26 -12.66 14.53 3.55
C SER A 26 -11.18 14.81 3.27
N GLY A 27 -10.44 15.37 4.23
CA GLY A 27 -9.01 15.58 4.11
C GLY A 27 -8.22 14.25 4.05
N LEU A 28 -8.60 13.24 4.83
CA LEU A 28 -7.97 11.92 4.78
C LEU A 28 -8.28 11.21 3.45
N GLN A 29 -9.51 11.33 2.95
CA GLN A 29 -9.89 10.80 1.64
C GLN A 29 -9.11 11.48 0.50
N LEU A 30 -8.96 12.81 0.57
CA LEU A 30 -8.17 13.56 -0.41
C LEU A 30 -6.68 13.15 -0.37
N LEU A 31 -6.11 12.94 0.83
CA LEU A 31 -4.74 12.46 1.00
C LEU A 31 -4.58 11.05 0.41
N LEU A 32 -5.55 10.17 0.63
CA LEU A 32 -5.57 8.81 0.06
C LEU A 32 -5.63 8.88 -1.47
N SER A 33 -6.54 9.68 -2.05
CA SER A 33 -6.66 9.87 -3.50
C SER A 33 -5.39 10.44 -4.12
N PHE A 34 -4.79 11.45 -3.47
CA PHE A 34 -3.52 12.03 -3.90
C PHE A 34 -2.41 10.98 -3.88
N SER A 35 -2.33 10.17 -2.82
CA SER A 35 -1.32 9.12 -2.71
C SER A 35 -1.48 8.05 -3.79
N GLY A 36 -2.72 7.66 -4.12
CA GLY A 36 -3.00 6.73 -5.21
C GLY A 36 -2.61 7.29 -6.58
N ALA A 37 -2.96 8.56 -6.87
CA ALA A 37 -2.57 9.23 -8.12
C ALA A 37 -1.05 9.36 -8.25
N PHE A 38 -0.37 9.71 -7.17
CA PHE A 38 1.09 9.84 -7.15
C PHE A 38 1.77 8.48 -7.37
N LEU A 39 1.27 7.44 -6.70
CA LEU A 39 1.78 6.08 -6.85
C LEU A 39 1.56 5.55 -8.29
N LEU A 40 0.40 5.84 -8.89
CA LEU A 40 0.12 5.50 -10.29
C LEU A 40 1.10 6.19 -11.24
N ALA A 41 1.34 7.48 -11.05
CA ALA A 41 2.28 8.25 -11.86
C ALA A 41 3.71 7.67 -11.80
N LEU A 42 4.21 7.38 -10.59
CA LEU A 42 5.52 6.75 -10.43
C LEU A 42 5.60 5.36 -11.06
N THR A 43 4.52 4.58 -10.93
CA THR A 43 4.47 3.25 -11.56
C THR A 43 4.60 3.36 -13.07
N ILE A 44 3.89 4.31 -13.71
CA ILE A 44 3.88 4.47 -15.17
C ILE A 44 5.15 5.15 -15.67
N PHE A 45 5.65 6.18 -15.00
CA PHE A 45 6.75 6.99 -15.53
C PHE A 45 8.13 6.49 -15.13
N ASP A 46 8.26 5.78 -13.99
CA ASP A 46 9.55 5.26 -13.52
C ASP A 46 9.65 3.74 -13.67
N LEU A 47 8.74 2.97 -13.07
CA LEU A 47 8.86 1.50 -13.04
C LEU A 47 8.61 0.83 -14.40
N PHE A 48 7.61 1.27 -15.15
CA PHE A 48 7.34 0.68 -16.48
C PHE A 48 8.53 0.80 -17.45
N PRO A 49 9.09 2.01 -17.67
CA PRO A 49 10.25 2.14 -18.55
C PRO A 49 11.42 1.26 -18.11
N GLU A 50 11.71 1.19 -16.80
CA GLU A 50 12.79 0.39 -16.25
C GLU A 50 12.65 -1.10 -16.61
N VAL A 51 11.48 -1.71 -16.33
CA VAL A 51 11.32 -3.16 -16.55
C VAL A 51 11.23 -3.53 -18.02
N TYR A 52 10.62 -2.67 -18.87
CA TYR A 52 10.54 -2.91 -20.31
C TYR A 52 11.87 -2.72 -21.03
N ALA A 53 12.77 -1.88 -20.49
CA ALA A 53 14.12 -1.75 -21.00
C ALA A 53 15.04 -2.93 -20.60
N ALA A 54 14.72 -3.61 -19.47
CA ALA A 54 15.56 -4.65 -18.88
C ALA A 54 15.23 -6.07 -19.33
N SER A 55 14.06 -6.32 -19.95
CA SER A 55 13.59 -7.68 -20.28
C SER A 55 12.62 -7.70 -21.46
N GLU A 56 12.30 -8.91 -21.93
CA GLU A 56 11.39 -9.14 -23.07
C GLU A 56 9.97 -8.67 -22.75
N PRO A 57 9.35 -7.77 -23.56
CA PRO A 57 8.09 -7.11 -23.26
C PRO A 57 6.90 -8.05 -22.97
N LYS A 58 6.79 -9.15 -23.72
CA LYS A 58 5.70 -10.13 -23.53
C LYS A 58 5.82 -10.83 -22.17
N SER A 59 7.04 -11.18 -21.77
CA SER A 59 7.31 -11.77 -20.47
C SER A 59 6.93 -10.80 -19.34
N ILE A 60 7.35 -9.55 -19.44
CA ILE A 60 7.00 -8.49 -18.47
C ILE A 60 5.48 -8.35 -18.34
N GLY A 61 4.74 -8.30 -19.45
CA GLY A 61 3.28 -8.22 -19.43
C GLY A 61 2.62 -9.36 -18.65
N VAL A 62 3.12 -10.60 -18.78
CA VAL A 62 2.60 -11.74 -18.01
C VAL A 62 2.82 -11.53 -16.50
N PHE A 63 4.00 -11.07 -16.08
CA PHE A 63 4.27 -10.84 -14.65
C PHE A 63 3.47 -9.68 -14.09
N ILE A 64 3.18 -8.63 -14.87
CA ILE A 64 2.26 -7.54 -14.46
C ILE A 64 0.86 -8.11 -14.19
N ILE A 65 0.32 -8.94 -15.09
CA ILE A 65 -0.99 -9.57 -14.90
C ILE A 65 -0.99 -10.46 -13.65
N LEU A 66 0.07 -11.23 -13.42
CA LEU A 66 0.21 -12.03 -12.19
C LEU A 66 0.21 -11.15 -10.94
N GLY A 67 0.84 -9.98 -10.98
CA GLY A 67 0.83 -9.00 -9.90
C GLY A 67 -0.58 -8.46 -9.61
N ILE A 68 -1.35 -8.12 -10.64
CA ILE A 68 -2.75 -7.70 -10.51
C ILE A 68 -3.58 -8.82 -9.87
N LEU A 69 -3.46 -10.07 -10.36
CA LEU A 69 -4.18 -11.21 -9.80
C LEU A 69 -3.79 -11.47 -8.35
N LEU A 70 -2.50 -11.40 -8.02
CA LEU A 70 -2.03 -11.53 -6.64
C LEU A 70 -2.68 -10.48 -5.74
N GLN A 71 -2.71 -9.22 -6.19
CA GLN A 71 -3.31 -8.14 -5.39
C GLN A 71 -4.82 -8.32 -5.21
N ILE A 72 -5.55 -8.76 -6.23
CA ILE A 72 -6.97 -9.11 -6.10
C ILE A 72 -7.19 -10.19 -5.03
N ILE A 73 -6.32 -11.21 -5.00
CA ILE A 73 -6.38 -12.25 -3.96
C ILE A 73 -6.08 -11.68 -2.58
N LEU A 74 -5.07 -10.83 -2.44
CA LEU A 74 -4.75 -10.19 -1.16
C LEU A 74 -5.90 -9.31 -0.68
N GLU A 75 -6.54 -8.56 -1.58
CA GLU A 75 -7.70 -7.71 -1.29
C GLU A 75 -8.91 -8.50 -0.78
N LEU A 76 -9.16 -9.70 -1.31
CA LEU A 76 -10.20 -10.59 -0.79
C LEU A 76 -9.98 -10.92 0.70
N PHE A 77 -8.74 -11.06 1.13
CA PHE A 77 -8.39 -11.36 2.52
C PHE A 77 -8.35 -10.12 3.41
N SER A 78 -7.90 -8.97 2.89
CA SER A 78 -7.84 -7.71 3.63
C SER A 78 -9.16 -6.94 3.62
N LYS A 79 -10.13 -7.35 2.77
CA LYS A 79 -11.43 -6.68 2.59
C LYS A 79 -11.28 -5.19 2.25
N GLY A 80 -10.32 -4.86 1.42
CA GLY A 80 -10.10 -3.50 0.93
C GLY A 80 -9.37 -2.58 1.90
N ALA A 81 -8.69 -3.10 2.90
CA ALA A 81 -7.94 -2.28 3.87
C ALA A 81 -6.82 -1.47 3.22
N GLU A 82 -6.21 -1.97 2.14
CA GLU A 82 -5.20 -1.27 1.34
C GLU A 82 -5.73 -0.02 0.63
N HIS A 83 -7.05 0.06 0.44
CA HIS A 83 -7.72 1.19 -0.20
C HIS A 83 -8.44 2.09 0.80
N GLY A 84 -8.26 1.85 2.09
CA GLY A 84 -8.89 2.62 3.16
C GLY A 84 -10.30 2.18 3.55
N HIS A 85 -10.81 1.09 2.99
CA HIS A 85 -12.09 0.50 3.37
C HIS A 85 -11.87 -0.67 4.33
N VAL A 86 -12.06 -0.41 5.62
CA VAL A 86 -12.02 -1.49 6.63
C VAL A 86 -13.45 -1.80 7.03
N HIS A 87 -14.01 -2.85 6.44
CA HIS A 87 -15.33 -3.40 6.81
C HIS A 87 -15.15 -4.54 7.82
N TRP A 88 -15.03 -4.19 9.09
CA TRP A 88 -14.90 -5.18 10.15
C TRP A 88 -16.00 -5.02 11.19
N ASP A 89 -16.38 -6.16 11.73
CA ASP A 89 -17.22 -6.22 12.92
C ASP A 89 -16.35 -5.82 14.12
N PHE A 90 -16.53 -4.59 14.60
CA PHE A 90 -15.81 -4.05 15.76
C PHE A 90 -16.07 -4.84 17.06
N GLU A 91 -17.08 -5.71 17.06
CA GLU A 91 -17.41 -6.58 18.19
C GLU A 91 -16.46 -7.78 18.31
N ASN A 92 -15.72 -8.12 17.25
CA ASN A 92 -14.84 -9.27 17.24
C ASN A 92 -13.56 -9.00 18.04
N THR A 93 -13.25 -9.86 19.01
CA THR A 93 -12.04 -9.80 19.84
C THR A 93 -10.90 -10.64 19.27
N ALA A 94 -11.15 -11.46 18.23
CA ALA A 94 -10.15 -12.31 17.62
C ALA A 94 -9.14 -11.50 16.79
N PHE A 95 -7.88 -11.92 16.79
CA PHE A 95 -6.86 -11.28 15.97
C PHE A 95 -7.16 -11.46 14.48
N PRO A 96 -7.13 -10.40 13.66
CA PRO A 96 -7.51 -10.43 12.24
C PRO A 96 -6.37 -10.99 11.37
N TRP A 97 -6.09 -12.28 11.47
CA TRP A 97 -4.97 -12.94 10.79
C TRP A 97 -4.95 -12.73 9.27
N MET A 98 -6.10 -12.81 8.61
CA MET A 98 -6.18 -12.65 7.15
C MET A 98 -5.79 -11.24 6.73
N LEU A 99 -6.33 -10.23 7.41
CA LEU A 99 -5.95 -8.83 7.21
C LEU A 99 -4.46 -8.62 7.46
N PHE A 100 -3.94 -9.15 8.57
CA PHE A 100 -2.54 -9.00 8.95
C PHE A 100 -1.59 -9.59 7.89
N ILE A 101 -1.82 -10.84 7.49
CA ILE A 101 -0.97 -11.53 6.51
C ILE A 101 -1.04 -10.83 5.16
N SER A 102 -2.24 -10.46 4.69
CA SER A 102 -2.42 -9.77 3.42
C SER A 102 -1.66 -8.44 3.36
N LEU A 103 -1.84 -7.60 4.38
CA LEU A 103 -1.15 -6.32 4.47
C LEU A 103 0.38 -6.46 4.62
N CYS A 104 0.84 -7.49 5.34
CA CYS A 104 2.26 -7.78 5.46
C CYS A 104 2.87 -8.21 4.12
N ILE A 105 2.21 -9.10 3.37
CA ILE A 105 2.68 -9.52 2.04
C ILE A 105 2.70 -8.32 1.09
N HIS A 106 1.61 -7.56 1.01
CA HIS A 106 1.54 -6.36 0.19
C HIS A 106 2.67 -5.38 0.52
N SER A 107 2.83 -5.04 1.80
CA SER A 107 3.86 -4.11 2.28
C SER A 107 5.29 -4.62 2.03
N PHE A 108 5.51 -5.94 2.10
CA PHE A 108 6.78 -6.57 1.76
C PHE A 108 7.09 -6.44 0.26
N MET A 109 6.10 -6.71 -0.60
CA MET A 109 6.25 -6.63 -2.06
C MET A 109 6.57 -5.21 -2.52
N GLU A 110 5.94 -4.18 -1.94
CA GLU A 110 6.28 -2.77 -2.21
C GLU A 110 7.75 -2.44 -1.95
N GLY A 111 8.38 -3.14 -1.00
CA GLY A 111 9.77 -2.91 -0.62
C GLY A 111 10.78 -3.42 -1.66
N ILE A 112 10.44 -4.40 -2.49
CA ILE A 112 11.38 -5.07 -3.39
C ILE A 112 12.00 -4.13 -4.43
N PRO A 113 11.25 -3.25 -5.12
CA PRO A 113 11.82 -2.35 -6.13
C PRO A 113 12.57 -1.15 -5.52
N LEU A 114 12.54 -0.98 -4.18
CA LEU A 114 13.21 0.15 -3.54
C LEU A 114 14.73 0.05 -3.69
N ILE A 115 15.28 1.00 -4.41
CA ILE A 115 16.72 1.26 -4.48
C ILE A 115 16.97 2.55 -3.72
N ASP A 116 18.15 2.68 -3.09
CA ASP A 116 18.51 3.90 -2.36
C ASP A 116 18.33 5.14 -3.25
N SER A 117 17.63 6.14 -2.72
CA SER A 117 17.31 7.43 -3.34
C SER A 117 16.39 7.39 -4.58
N SER A 118 15.63 6.33 -4.82
CA SER A 118 14.67 6.30 -5.91
C SER A 118 13.41 7.15 -5.64
N PRO A 119 12.78 7.77 -6.66
CA PRO A 119 11.49 8.46 -6.53
C PRO A 119 10.39 7.58 -5.94
N ILE A 120 10.47 6.26 -6.15
CA ILE A 120 9.53 5.25 -5.64
C ILE A 120 9.49 5.23 -4.12
N LEU A 121 10.62 5.49 -3.43
CA LEU A 121 10.63 5.60 -1.97
C LEU A 121 9.64 6.67 -1.47
N TYR A 122 9.62 7.85 -2.12
CA TYR A 122 8.69 8.93 -1.76
C TYR A 122 7.24 8.55 -2.04
N GLY A 123 6.99 7.85 -3.15
CA GLY A 123 5.65 7.34 -3.48
C GLY A 123 5.11 6.39 -2.43
N ILE A 124 5.94 5.44 -2.02
CA ILE A 124 5.58 4.47 -0.98
C ILE A 124 5.39 5.17 0.37
N LEU A 125 6.26 6.12 0.75
CA LEU A 125 6.10 6.90 1.98
C LEU A 125 4.78 7.67 2.01
N ILE A 126 4.46 8.40 0.92
CA ILE A 126 3.22 9.17 0.78
C ILE A 126 2.00 8.25 0.85
N HIS A 127 2.06 7.08 0.21
CA HIS A 127 0.97 6.10 0.22
C HIS A 127 0.79 5.45 1.61
N LYS A 128 1.86 5.19 2.33
CA LYS A 128 1.80 4.59 3.67
C LYS A 128 1.15 5.48 4.72
N ILE A 129 1.24 6.80 4.60
CA ILE A 129 0.67 7.72 5.59
C ILE A 129 -0.84 7.51 5.75
N PRO A 130 -1.70 7.67 4.72
CA PRO A 130 -3.13 7.47 4.86
C PRO A 130 -3.50 6.04 5.28
N ILE A 131 -2.81 5.03 4.74
CA ILE A 131 -3.06 3.63 5.09
C ILE A 131 -2.72 3.37 6.56
N ALA A 132 -1.57 3.84 7.04
CA ALA A 132 -1.18 3.70 8.44
C ALA A 132 -2.15 4.41 9.39
N ILE A 133 -2.67 5.59 9.02
CA ILE A 133 -3.69 6.31 9.80
C ILE A 133 -4.98 5.47 9.86
N ILE A 134 -5.51 5.01 8.72
CA ILE A 134 -6.75 4.24 8.65
C ILE A 134 -6.62 2.91 9.41
N LEU A 135 -5.52 2.19 9.21
CA LEU A 135 -5.23 0.95 9.91
C LEU A 135 -5.11 1.17 11.43
N SER A 136 -4.45 2.24 11.85
CA SER A 136 -4.33 2.61 13.27
C SER A 136 -5.68 2.95 13.89
N MET A 137 -6.51 3.73 13.18
CA MET A 137 -7.89 4.02 13.62
C MET A 137 -8.69 2.74 13.79
N PHE A 138 -8.57 1.80 12.86
CA PHE A 138 -9.25 0.52 12.94
C PHE A 138 -8.77 -0.29 14.16
N LEU A 139 -7.46 -0.48 14.33
CA LEU A 139 -6.89 -1.29 15.39
C LEU A 139 -7.20 -0.73 16.78
N LEU A 140 -7.12 0.59 16.96
CA LEU A 140 -7.37 1.25 18.24
C LEU A 140 -8.87 1.32 18.60
N ASN A 141 -9.77 1.37 17.61
CA ASN A 141 -11.22 1.36 17.84
C ASN A 141 -11.82 -0.07 17.93
N SER A 142 -11.01 -1.09 17.63
CA SER A 142 -11.44 -2.49 17.77
C SER A 142 -11.40 -2.95 19.23
N LYS A 143 -12.07 -4.07 19.55
CA LYS A 143 -11.99 -4.71 20.88
C LYS A 143 -10.70 -5.53 21.07
N LEU A 144 -9.71 -5.39 20.20
CA LEU A 144 -8.41 -6.04 20.34
C LEU A 144 -7.65 -5.49 21.54
N LYS A 145 -6.90 -6.37 22.22
CA LYS A 145 -5.96 -5.91 23.25
C LYS A 145 -4.93 -4.97 22.60
N THR A 146 -4.64 -3.85 23.24
CA THR A 146 -3.67 -2.84 22.75
C THR A 146 -2.30 -3.45 22.41
N SER A 147 -1.87 -4.50 23.14
CA SER A 147 -0.63 -5.20 22.83
C SER A 147 -0.64 -5.88 21.44
N TYR A 148 -1.78 -6.42 21.01
CA TYR A 148 -1.93 -7.00 19.67
C TYR A 148 -1.95 -5.91 18.58
N ALA A 149 -2.58 -4.77 18.84
CA ALA A 149 -2.56 -3.63 17.92
C ALA A 149 -1.13 -3.09 17.74
N ILE A 150 -0.38 -2.92 18.83
CA ILE A 150 1.04 -2.51 18.79
C ILE A 150 1.88 -3.54 18.03
N GLY A 151 1.72 -4.83 18.34
CA GLY A 151 2.46 -5.90 17.65
C GLY A 151 2.17 -5.92 16.15
N PHE A 152 0.91 -5.73 15.76
CA PHE A 152 0.50 -5.63 14.34
C PHE A 152 1.25 -4.48 13.63
N ILE A 153 1.17 -3.28 14.19
CA ILE A 153 1.79 -2.08 13.58
C ILE A 153 3.32 -2.21 13.53
N LEU A 154 3.94 -2.75 14.56
CA LEU A 154 5.39 -2.98 14.57
C LEU A 154 5.82 -3.92 13.44
N VAL A 155 5.19 -5.09 13.32
CA VAL A 155 5.52 -6.04 12.26
C VAL A 155 5.21 -5.43 10.88
N PHE A 156 4.04 -4.84 10.71
CA PHE A 156 3.66 -4.18 9.46
C PHE A 156 4.68 -3.09 9.03
N SER A 157 5.15 -2.27 9.97
CA SER A 157 6.13 -1.21 9.69
C SER A 157 7.48 -1.74 9.20
N MET A 158 7.84 -2.98 9.56
CA MET A 158 9.10 -3.61 9.17
C MET A 158 9.04 -4.31 7.80
N MET A 159 7.84 -4.57 7.27
CA MET A 159 7.70 -5.40 6.07
C MET A 159 8.31 -4.75 4.82
N THR A 160 8.09 -3.46 4.57
CA THR A 160 8.70 -2.77 3.41
C THR A 160 10.23 -2.67 3.52
N PRO A 161 10.81 -2.25 4.65
CA PRO A 161 12.26 -2.35 4.86
C PRO A 161 12.82 -3.76 4.65
N LEU A 162 12.09 -4.77 5.14
CA LEU A 162 12.51 -6.17 5.00
C LEU A 162 12.50 -6.61 3.53
N GLY A 163 11.48 -6.25 2.75
CA GLY A 163 11.41 -6.51 1.32
C GLY A 163 12.59 -5.89 0.56
N SER A 164 12.90 -4.63 0.85
CA SER A 164 14.04 -3.93 0.26
C SER A 164 15.39 -4.54 0.68
N LEU A 165 15.55 -4.87 1.95
CA LEU A 165 16.77 -5.49 2.44
C LEU A 165 17.01 -6.87 1.80
N LEU A 166 15.99 -7.71 1.75
CA LEU A 166 16.10 -9.03 1.13
C LEU A 166 16.37 -8.94 -0.37
N SER A 167 15.75 -7.97 -1.06
CA SER A 167 16.01 -7.76 -2.49
C SER A 167 17.45 -7.34 -2.77
N SER A 168 18.10 -6.63 -1.85
CA SER A 168 19.49 -6.22 -2.00
C SER A 168 20.50 -7.32 -1.65
N GLN A 169 20.12 -8.31 -0.83
CA GLN A 169 21.02 -9.36 -0.34
C GLN A 169 20.89 -10.68 -1.08
N LEU A 170 19.74 -10.98 -1.65
CA LEU A 170 19.47 -12.26 -2.28
C LEU A 170 19.77 -12.20 -3.79
N GLU A 171 20.80 -12.93 -4.21
CA GLU A 171 21.24 -13.01 -5.61
C GLU A 171 20.12 -13.50 -6.55
N VAL A 172 19.27 -14.42 -6.09
CA VAL A 172 18.10 -14.91 -6.83
C VAL A 172 17.13 -13.77 -7.15
N ILE A 173 16.86 -12.86 -6.20
CA ILE A 173 15.98 -11.70 -6.43
C ILE A 173 16.62 -10.75 -7.44
N ASN A 174 17.93 -10.55 -7.37
CA ASN A 174 18.65 -9.69 -8.33
C ASN A 174 18.63 -10.29 -9.74
N GLN A 175 18.74 -11.60 -9.88
CA GLN A 175 18.69 -12.30 -11.18
C GLN A 175 17.31 -12.14 -11.86
N TYR A 176 16.22 -12.19 -11.09
CA TYR A 176 14.84 -12.07 -11.59
C TYR A 176 14.21 -10.70 -11.27
N ARG A 177 15.03 -9.68 -11.03
CA ARG A 177 14.58 -8.35 -10.65
C ARG A 177 13.52 -7.76 -11.59
N PRO A 178 13.67 -7.77 -12.94
CA PRO A 178 12.66 -7.22 -13.83
C PRO A 178 11.31 -7.92 -13.70
N GLN A 179 11.29 -9.25 -13.56
CA GLN A 179 10.07 -10.03 -13.42
C GLN A 179 9.37 -9.75 -12.08
N ILE A 180 10.13 -9.70 -11.00
CA ILE A 180 9.61 -9.41 -9.66
C ILE A 180 9.09 -7.98 -9.59
N THR A 181 9.84 -7.01 -10.13
CA THR A 181 9.38 -5.61 -10.24
C THR A 181 8.12 -5.51 -11.10
N ALA A 182 7.99 -6.31 -12.17
CA ALA A 182 6.77 -6.38 -12.96
C ALA A 182 5.55 -6.87 -12.16
N ILE A 183 5.72 -7.85 -11.25
CA ILE A 183 4.67 -8.24 -10.31
C ILE A 183 4.29 -7.06 -9.40
N VAL A 184 5.28 -6.35 -8.86
CA VAL A 184 5.03 -5.18 -8.02
C VAL A 184 4.30 -4.08 -8.79
N ILE A 185 4.67 -3.82 -10.05
CA ILE A 185 3.93 -2.91 -10.94
C ILE A 185 2.44 -3.31 -11.01
N GLY A 186 2.15 -4.59 -11.21
CA GLY A 186 0.77 -5.09 -11.23
C GLY A 186 0.01 -4.82 -9.92
N ILE A 187 0.65 -5.03 -8.78
CA ILE A 187 0.12 -4.73 -7.44
C ILE A 187 -0.19 -3.23 -7.32
N LEU A 188 0.79 -2.37 -7.64
CA LEU A 188 0.66 -0.91 -7.51
C LEU A 188 -0.38 -0.33 -8.48
N LEU A 189 -0.48 -0.86 -9.71
CA LEU A 189 -1.52 -0.49 -10.66
C LEU A 189 -2.91 -0.78 -10.12
N HIS A 190 -3.13 -1.98 -9.60
CA HIS A 190 -4.43 -2.36 -9.05
C HIS A 190 -4.82 -1.42 -7.90
N ILE A 191 -3.97 -1.27 -6.91
CA ILE A 191 -4.23 -0.44 -5.72
C ILE A 191 -4.50 1.01 -6.11
N SER A 192 -3.62 1.61 -6.91
CA SER A 192 -3.74 3.02 -7.27
C SER A 192 -5.01 3.30 -8.09
N THR A 193 -5.38 2.41 -9.00
CA THR A 193 -6.61 2.55 -9.79
C THR A 193 -7.87 2.36 -8.94
N VAL A 194 -7.89 1.41 -8.02
CA VAL A 194 -9.03 1.21 -7.10
C VAL A 194 -9.20 2.42 -6.20
N ILE A 195 -8.13 2.93 -5.57
CA ILE A 195 -8.17 4.15 -4.75
C ILE A 195 -8.79 5.32 -5.54
N LEU A 196 -8.35 5.55 -6.78
CA LEU A 196 -8.85 6.64 -7.61
C LEU A 196 -10.31 6.46 -8.00
N LEU A 197 -10.73 5.25 -8.37
CA LEU A 197 -12.10 4.95 -8.76
C LEU A 197 -13.07 5.02 -7.58
N GLU A 198 -12.66 4.57 -6.40
CA GLU A 198 -13.50 4.61 -5.20
C GLU A 198 -13.65 6.03 -4.66
N SER A 199 -12.58 6.82 -4.66
CA SER A 199 -12.64 8.22 -4.28
C SER A 199 -13.53 9.05 -5.20
N SER A 200 -13.70 8.64 -6.46
CA SER A 200 -14.56 9.32 -7.42
C SER A 200 -16.05 9.01 -7.22
N LYS A 201 -16.42 7.91 -6.58
CA LYS A 201 -17.83 7.53 -6.35
C LYS A 201 -18.57 8.49 -5.41
N GLU A 202 -17.88 9.14 -4.49
CA GLU A 202 -18.46 10.16 -3.61
C GLU A 202 -18.60 11.53 -4.30
N HIS A 203 -17.87 11.80 -5.36
CA HIS A 203 -18.06 12.94 -6.25
C HIS A 203 -18.94 12.51 -7.44
N VAL A 204 -20.26 12.48 -7.25
CA VAL A 204 -21.21 12.42 -8.38
C VAL A 204 -20.91 13.63 -9.26
N PHE A 205 -20.24 13.37 -10.38
CA PHE A 205 -19.96 14.36 -11.40
C PHE A 205 -21.31 14.82 -11.95
N ASN A 206 -21.81 15.92 -11.41
CA ASN A 206 -23.13 16.42 -11.74
C ASN A 206 -23.01 17.14 -13.09
N ILE A 207 -23.12 16.37 -14.17
CA ILE A 207 -23.11 16.85 -15.58
C ILE A 207 -24.08 18.04 -15.76
N ARG A 208 -25.09 18.17 -14.89
CA ARG A 208 -26.01 19.31 -14.91
C ARG A 208 -25.36 20.65 -14.52
N LYS A 209 -24.18 20.66 -13.90
CA LYS A 209 -23.43 21.89 -13.57
C LYS A 209 -22.52 22.37 -14.70
N LEU A 210 -22.38 21.62 -15.80
CA LEU A 210 -21.64 22.01 -17.00
C LEU A 210 -22.53 22.63 -18.07
N GLY A 211 -23.83 22.75 -17.82
CA GLY A 211 -24.83 23.26 -18.78
C GLY A 211 -25.42 24.61 -18.42
N VAL A 212 -24.66 25.48 -17.68
CA VAL A 212 -25.02 26.89 -17.47
C VAL A 212 -23.94 27.77 -18.04
#